data_e93460ff9a831d25ab2a7c7c3f40e121
#
_entry.id   e93460ff9a831d25ab2a7c7c3f40e121
#
_cell.length_a   1.000
_cell.length_b   1.000
_cell.length_c   1.000
_cell.angle_alpha   90.00
_cell.angle_beta   90.00
_cell.angle_gamma   90.00
#
_symmetry.space_group_name_H-M   'P 1'
#
loop_
_entity.id
_entity.type
_entity.pdbx_description
1 polymer ?
#
loop_
_entity_poly.entity_id
_entity_poly.type
_entity_poly.pdbx_seq_one_letter_code
_entity_poly.pdbx_strand_id
1 'polypeptide(L)'
;VSAFRRPAAPRSLRGRLVLGVTVLATVAVLASELVGFVVLRSWLLDRVDQQLAAFQPRPPAFDDARRPDGPPPVAGAGALPSEFRVHFYNASGQRLDHVLGSNDRPGPRLPDDEKDLGLTEGEPESVEAETGDGNWRVLLRTGPQGMRAVVALPLDTVDGATSKILWLDALLLAVTVAALLALARGVVRLGLLPLTRMERAAGAITAGRLDLRLPDTDPGTEIGRLGTVLNTMLDRLQKALQERQASEGRLRRFVADAGHELRTPLTAIQGFAQLALRSERRTEQERREADRLVAQNAERMGLLVDDLQLLATLDQEPDYRREGVDLLSLAADAVSTAALQRPGHPVTLEPLGGGPDGAGAPELDVVEAVGDPHRLRQILENLLSNARTHTPPGTAVHVRVGSGPAGAGVGGTDVPGRVSPSPPFLPGTRVVVVEVADEGPGLTAHDAGHVFERFYRADPSRSRAQGGSGLGLAIAAAIAEGHGGRLELDPGHGSGATFRLVLPRP
;
A
#
# COMPACT_ATOMS: atom_id res chain seq x y z
N VAL A 1 43.66 11.46 33.50
CA VAL A 1 43.49 10.74 32.21
C VAL A 1 42.00 10.65 31.95
N SER A 2 41.44 11.67 31.29
CA SER A 2 40.02 11.68 30.90
C SER A 2 39.80 10.76 29.69
N ALA A 3 39.12 9.66 29.91
CA ALA A 3 38.73 8.75 28.86
C ALA A 3 37.83 9.48 27.85
N PHE A 4 38.31 9.69 26.65
CA PHE A 4 37.54 10.13 25.48
C PHE A 4 36.45 9.07 25.22
N ARG A 5 35.19 9.31 25.69
CA ARG A 5 34.04 8.52 25.32
C ARG A 5 33.85 8.67 23.81
N ARG A 6 34.13 7.61 23.04
CA ARG A 6 33.79 7.54 21.63
C ARG A 6 32.29 7.81 21.48
N PRO A 7 31.88 8.78 20.65
CA PRO A 7 30.48 9.01 20.40
C PRO A 7 29.87 7.72 19.82
N ALA A 8 28.83 7.20 20.49
CA ALA A 8 28.14 6.02 20.03
C ALA A 8 27.57 6.32 18.64
N ALA A 9 27.93 5.51 17.65
CA ALA A 9 27.43 5.65 16.28
C ALA A 9 25.88 5.67 16.29
N PRO A 10 25.24 6.58 15.56
CA PRO A 10 23.79 6.69 15.56
C PRO A 10 23.16 5.38 15.06
N ARG A 11 22.32 4.76 15.89
CA ARG A 11 21.63 3.49 15.58
C ARG A 11 20.59 3.63 14.48
N SER A 12 20.07 4.83 14.24
CA SER A 12 19.06 5.08 13.19
C SER A 12 19.71 5.35 11.83
N LEU A 13 19.09 4.89 10.78
CA LEU A 13 19.47 5.17 9.38
C LEU A 13 19.59 6.69 9.13
N ARG A 14 18.68 7.47 9.71
CA ARG A 14 18.69 8.94 9.68
C ARG A 14 19.99 9.52 10.21
N GLY A 15 20.41 9.07 11.39
CA GLY A 15 21.64 9.55 12.00
C GLY A 15 22.89 9.20 11.20
N ARG A 16 22.93 8.01 10.60
CA ARG A 16 24.05 7.58 9.75
C ARG A 16 24.15 8.39 8.47
N LEU A 17 23.04 8.68 7.80
CA LEU A 17 23.00 9.51 6.59
C LEU A 17 23.43 10.96 6.88
N VAL A 18 22.86 11.57 7.92
CA VAL A 18 23.27 12.93 8.34
C VAL A 18 24.75 12.97 8.66
N LEU A 19 25.27 12.02 9.44
CA LEU A 19 26.69 11.94 9.79
C LEU A 19 27.56 11.77 8.55
N GLY A 20 27.21 10.84 7.64
CA GLY A 20 28.00 10.58 6.43
C GLY A 20 28.09 11.80 5.53
N VAL A 21 26.97 12.45 5.24
CA VAL A 21 26.93 13.67 4.40
C VAL A 21 27.70 14.81 5.05
N THR A 22 27.53 15.02 6.36
CA THR A 22 28.22 16.09 7.08
C THR A 22 29.74 15.86 7.11
N VAL A 23 30.19 14.63 7.40
CA VAL A 23 31.61 14.30 7.42
C VAL A 23 32.23 14.49 6.03
N LEU A 24 31.61 13.97 4.98
CA LEU A 24 32.11 14.12 3.60
C LEU A 24 32.24 15.60 3.20
N ALA A 25 31.18 16.38 3.46
CA ALA A 25 31.19 17.80 3.14
C ALA A 25 32.21 18.59 3.96
N THR A 26 32.36 18.28 5.26
CA THR A 26 33.36 18.92 6.12
C THR A 26 34.77 18.61 5.62
N VAL A 27 35.08 17.38 5.23
CA VAL A 27 36.38 17.01 4.66
C VAL A 27 36.66 17.77 3.36
N ALA A 28 35.66 17.90 2.48
CA ALA A 28 35.80 18.64 1.23
C ALA A 28 36.06 20.14 1.47
N VAL A 29 35.37 20.76 2.42
CA VAL A 29 35.57 22.16 2.78
C VAL A 29 36.97 22.36 3.40
N LEU A 30 37.37 21.52 4.35
CA LEU A 30 38.72 21.58 4.96
C LEU A 30 39.85 21.43 3.91
N ALA A 31 39.68 20.51 2.96
CA ALA A 31 40.64 20.34 1.88
C ALA A 31 40.73 21.60 1.01
N SER A 32 39.61 22.22 0.68
CA SER A 32 39.57 23.47 -0.08
C SER A 32 40.20 24.64 0.66
N GLU A 33 39.92 24.79 1.93
CA GLU A 33 40.50 25.85 2.79
C GLU A 33 42.02 25.68 2.92
N LEU A 34 42.48 24.43 3.13
CA LEU A 34 43.90 24.12 3.21
C LEU A 34 44.65 24.49 1.91
N VAL A 35 44.10 24.11 0.76
CA VAL A 35 44.65 24.45 -0.56
C VAL A 35 44.70 25.98 -0.72
N GLY A 36 43.59 26.65 -0.43
CA GLY A 36 43.49 28.12 -0.51
C GLY A 36 44.56 28.82 0.38
N PHE A 37 44.71 28.37 1.62
CA PHE A 37 45.68 28.88 2.54
C PHE A 37 47.16 28.70 2.04
N VAL A 38 47.49 27.50 1.58
CA VAL A 38 48.85 27.20 1.05
C VAL A 38 49.14 28.06 -0.16
N VAL A 39 48.22 28.14 -1.14
CA VAL A 39 48.39 28.95 -2.35
C VAL A 39 48.55 30.45 -2.01
N LEU A 40 47.71 30.97 -1.11
CA LEU A 40 47.79 32.39 -0.71
C LEU A 40 49.10 32.73 0.03
N ARG A 41 49.49 31.85 0.95
CA ARG A 41 50.73 32.05 1.71
C ARG A 41 51.93 32.00 0.79
N SER A 42 52.02 31.07 -0.14
CA SER A 42 53.11 31.00 -1.12
C SER A 42 53.14 32.26 -2.00
N TRP A 43 51.99 32.71 -2.49
CA TRP A 43 51.88 33.93 -3.31
C TRP A 43 52.33 35.19 -2.55
N LEU A 44 51.97 35.34 -1.24
CA LEU A 44 52.41 36.45 -0.41
C LEU A 44 53.91 36.42 -0.18
N LEU A 45 54.49 35.26 0.10
CA LEU A 45 55.93 35.10 0.26
C LEU A 45 56.69 35.40 -1.04
N ASP A 46 56.25 34.88 -2.17
CA ASP A 46 56.83 35.16 -3.49
C ASP A 46 56.84 36.67 -3.79
N ARG A 47 55.81 37.37 -3.39
CA ARG A 47 55.72 38.83 -3.54
C ARG A 47 56.74 39.55 -2.67
N VAL A 48 56.96 39.12 -1.44
CA VAL A 48 58.00 39.65 -0.55
C VAL A 48 59.40 39.37 -1.13
N ASP A 49 59.60 38.17 -1.63
CA ASP A 49 60.88 37.76 -2.27
C ASP A 49 61.18 38.59 -3.53
N GLN A 50 60.17 38.89 -4.33
CA GLN A 50 60.33 39.81 -5.49
C GLN A 50 60.69 41.25 -5.03
N GLN A 51 60.10 41.74 -3.94
CA GLN A 51 60.45 43.05 -3.39
C GLN A 51 61.90 43.09 -2.87
N LEU A 52 62.35 42.06 -2.14
CA LEU A 52 63.70 41.89 -1.70
C LEU A 52 64.65 41.80 -2.90
N ALA A 53 64.33 41.09 -3.93
CA ALA A 53 65.15 40.94 -5.14
C ALA A 53 65.27 42.28 -5.92
N ALA A 54 64.19 43.05 -5.96
CA ALA A 54 64.26 44.36 -6.65
C ALA A 54 65.03 45.45 -5.92
N PHE A 55 65.17 45.28 -4.60
CA PHE A 55 65.85 46.30 -3.79
C PHE A 55 67.39 46.18 -3.92
N GLN A 56 68.07 47.26 -4.34
CA GLN A 56 69.54 47.36 -4.40
C GLN A 56 70.04 48.34 -3.39
N PRO A 57 70.63 47.85 -2.28
CA PRO A 57 71.25 48.74 -1.26
C PRO A 57 72.47 49.41 -1.84
N ARG A 58 72.53 50.72 -1.62
CA ARG A 58 73.79 51.46 -1.89
C ARG A 58 74.73 51.37 -0.66
N PRO A 59 75.99 50.93 -0.82
CA PRO A 59 76.90 50.86 0.31
C PRO A 59 77.11 52.27 0.87
N PRO A 60 77.25 52.38 2.18
CA PRO A 60 77.61 53.66 2.76
C PRO A 60 78.93 54.13 2.20
N ALA A 61 79.01 55.41 1.81
CA ALA A 61 80.25 55.96 1.33
C ALA A 61 81.19 56.19 2.56
N PHE A 62 82.11 55.28 2.73
CA PHE A 62 83.07 55.31 3.82
C PHE A 62 84.15 56.39 3.68
N ASP A 63 84.16 57.21 2.59
CA ASP A 63 85.26 58.07 2.21
C ASP A 63 85.02 59.56 2.38
N ASP A 64 83.86 59.98 2.94
CA ASP A 64 83.56 61.43 3.09
C ASP A 64 83.98 62.05 4.44
N ALA A 65 84.68 61.29 5.31
CA ALA A 65 85.17 61.81 6.65
C ALA A 65 86.39 62.70 6.58
N ARG A 66 86.91 63.09 5.40
CA ARG A 66 88.15 63.91 5.24
C ARG A 66 87.99 65.15 4.34
N ARG A 67 86.75 65.69 4.21
CA ARG A 67 86.60 67.01 3.65
C ARG A 67 86.24 68.05 4.75
N PRO A 68 87.14 69.00 5.06
CA PRO A 68 86.90 69.94 6.18
C PRO A 68 85.80 70.98 5.90
N ASP A 69 85.31 71.09 4.70
CA ASP A 69 84.35 72.14 4.30
C ASP A 69 83.08 71.65 3.65
N GLY A 70 82.61 70.40 3.98
CA GLY A 70 81.33 69.91 3.49
C GLY A 70 80.16 70.31 4.38
N PRO A 71 78.93 70.57 3.80
CA PRO A 71 77.77 70.86 4.62
C PRO A 71 77.53 69.70 5.60
N PRO A 72 77.01 70.00 6.82
CA PRO A 72 76.77 68.96 7.82
C PRO A 72 75.87 67.84 7.24
N PRO A 73 76.18 66.59 7.58
CA PRO A 73 75.37 65.51 7.09
C PRO A 73 73.92 65.78 7.49
N VAL A 74 73.05 65.76 6.50
CA VAL A 74 71.60 65.91 6.72
C VAL A 74 71.22 64.76 7.65
N ALA A 75 70.85 65.07 8.88
CA ALA A 75 70.28 64.12 9.81
C ALA A 75 69.01 63.48 9.16
N GLY A 76 69.15 62.27 8.79
CA GLY A 76 68.10 61.56 8.08
C GLY A 76 68.50 60.75 6.84
N ALA A 77 69.79 60.85 6.41
CA ALA A 77 70.33 60.12 5.28
C ALA A 77 70.30 58.56 5.37
N GLY A 78 69.93 58.03 6.55
CA GLY A 78 69.82 56.61 6.82
C GLY A 78 68.38 56.07 6.80
N ALA A 79 67.34 56.94 6.72
CA ALA A 79 65.94 56.48 6.71
C ALA A 79 65.54 56.06 5.29
N LEU A 80 65.38 54.81 5.06
CA LEU A 80 64.78 54.33 3.88
C LEU A 80 63.25 54.62 3.96
N PRO A 81 62.59 55.07 2.88
CA PRO A 81 61.18 55.35 2.90
C PRO A 81 60.29 54.04 2.89
N SER A 82 60.84 52.97 3.35
CA SER A 82 60.27 51.64 3.37
C SER A 82 60.62 50.86 4.61
N GLU A 83 59.87 49.77 4.90
CA GLU A 83 60.11 48.86 6.03
C GLU A 83 61.41 48.01 5.89
N PHE A 84 62.19 48.23 4.85
CA PHE A 84 63.46 47.51 4.65
C PHE A 84 64.48 47.86 5.73
N ARG A 85 65.19 46.82 6.16
CA ARG A 85 66.48 46.98 6.95
C ARG A 85 67.63 46.37 6.15
N VAL A 86 68.75 47.03 6.21
CA VAL A 86 69.93 46.50 5.54
C VAL A 86 71.09 46.51 6.59
N HIS A 87 71.61 45.31 6.78
CA HIS A 87 72.83 45.09 7.63
C HIS A 87 74.03 44.81 6.72
N PHE A 88 75.12 45.40 7.00
CA PHE A 88 76.34 45.27 6.21
C PHE A 88 77.38 44.45 6.95
N TYR A 89 78.09 43.61 6.19
CA TYR A 89 79.26 42.86 6.63
C TYR A 89 80.46 43.33 5.85
N ASN A 90 81.62 43.55 6.52
CA ASN A 90 82.87 43.97 5.87
C ASN A 90 83.52 42.79 5.10
N ALA A 91 84.63 43.06 4.38
CA ALA A 91 85.34 42.03 3.65
C ALA A 91 85.92 40.91 4.52
N SER A 92 86.03 41.11 5.83
CA SER A 92 86.50 40.11 6.80
C SER A 92 85.32 39.30 7.43
N GLY A 93 84.04 39.58 7.04
CA GLY A 93 82.90 38.88 7.50
C GLY A 93 82.30 39.40 8.81
N GLN A 94 82.77 40.51 9.34
CA GLN A 94 82.19 41.06 10.56
C GLN A 94 81.06 42.03 10.28
N ARG A 95 79.95 41.94 11.09
CA ARG A 95 78.81 42.87 11.00
C ARG A 95 79.22 44.27 11.34
N LEU A 96 78.85 45.22 10.54
CA LEU A 96 79.06 46.65 10.79
C LEU A 96 77.91 47.20 11.63
N ASP A 97 78.24 48.14 12.58
CA ASP A 97 77.20 48.78 13.42
C ASP A 97 76.27 49.73 12.62
N HIS A 98 76.51 49.88 11.34
CA HIS A 98 75.70 50.71 10.45
C HIS A 98 74.54 49.95 9.85
N VAL A 99 73.34 50.32 10.27
CA VAL A 99 72.10 49.76 9.77
C VAL A 99 71.35 50.82 8.97
N LEU A 100 70.96 50.50 7.71
CA LEU A 100 70.06 51.36 6.96
C LEU A 100 68.65 50.93 7.24
N GLY A 101 67.69 51.87 7.49
CA GLY A 101 66.29 51.61 7.73
C GLY A 101 65.81 52.15 9.08
N SER A 102 64.51 51.94 9.37
CA SER A 102 63.94 52.40 10.66
C SER A 102 64.35 51.48 11.81
N ASN A 103 64.68 52.07 12.93
CA ASN A 103 65.05 51.37 14.18
C ASN A 103 63.82 51.22 15.13
N ASP A 104 62.63 51.55 14.69
CA ASP A 104 61.44 51.58 15.55
C ASP A 104 60.94 50.17 15.96
N ARG A 105 61.51 49.11 15.36
CA ARG A 105 61.16 47.70 15.63
C ARG A 105 62.46 46.89 15.89
N PRO A 106 62.34 45.75 16.61
CA PRO A 106 63.39 44.75 16.67
C PRO A 106 63.78 44.27 15.28
N GLY A 107 65.08 44.18 14.98
CA GLY A 107 65.57 43.70 13.71
C GLY A 107 65.57 42.21 13.56
N PRO A 108 66.01 41.70 12.40
CA PRO A 108 66.23 40.27 12.21
C PRO A 108 67.39 39.81 13.11
N ARG A 109 67.24 38.62 13.66
CA ARG A 109 68.30 38.00 14.48
C ARG A 109 69.38 37.50 13.53
N LEU A 110 70.44 38.33 13.41
CA LEU A 110 71.60 38.07 12.55
C LEU A 110 72.85 37.91 13.42
N PRO A 111 73.68 36.89 13.15
CA PRO A 111 75.02 36.74 13.87
C PRO A 111 75.98 37.84 13.51
N ASP A 112 76.99 38.02 14.35
CA ASP A 112 78.05 39.04 14.17
C ASP A 112 79.08 38.60 13.14
N ASP A 113 79.26 37.28 12.91
CA ASP A 113 80.13 36.74 11.85
C ASP A 113 79.26 36.20 10.69
N GLU A 114 79.63 36.56 9.51
CA GLU A 114 79.00 36.10 8.28
C GLU A 114 79.00 34.58 8.13
N LYS A 115 80.00 33.87 8.57
CA LYS A 115 80.11 32.40 8.48
C LYS A 115 79.03 31.69 9.26
N ASP A 116 78.45 32.33 10.27
CA ASP A 116 77.40 31.80 11.12
C ASP A 116 76.00 32.18 10.60
N LEU A 117 75.88 32.96 9.48
CA LEU A 117 74.59 33.36 8.89
C LEU A 117 73.83 32.22 8.37
N GLY A 118 74.45 31.18 7.81
CA GLY A 118 73.81 30.04 7.20
C GLY A 118 72.98 30.39 5.96
N LEU A 119 73.00 31.63 5.45
CA LEU A 119 72.23 32.15 4.33
C LEU A 119 72.97 31.87 2.98
N THR A 120 72.17 31.43 2.00
CA THR A 120 72.69 31.27 0.64
C THR A 120 72.58 32.59 -0.13
N GLU A 121 73.63 32.98 -0.84
CA GLU A 121 73.61 34.19 -1.65
C GLU A 121 72.58 34.13 -2.75
N GLY A 122 71.68 35.14 -2.77
CA GLY A 122 70.60 35.25 -3.77
C GLY A 122 69.34 34.47 -3.44
N GLU A 123 69.34 33.66 -2.38
CA GLU A 123 68.15 32.93 -1.94
C GLU A 123 67.51 33.63 -0.75
N PRO A 124 66.18 33.95 -0.79
CA PRO A 124 65.49 34.56 0.33
C PRO A 124 65.20 33.52 1.41
N GLU A 125 65.54 33.80 2.66
CA GLU A 125 65.22 32.91 3.81
C GLU A 125 64.46 33.65 4.91
N SER A 126 63.76 32.89 5.76
CA SER A 126 63.02 33.45 6.87
C SER A 126 63.80 33.27 8.16
N VAL A 127 64.06 34.39 8.92
CA VAL A 127 64.75 34.42 10.21
C VAL A 127 63.84 35.03 11.27
N GLU A 128 64.06 34.66 12.52
CA GLU A 128 63.30 35.22 13.65
C GLU A 128 63.79 36.67 13.94
N ALA A 129 62.95 37.46 14.57
CA ALA A 129 63.32 38.76 15.08
C ALA A 129 64.30 38.62 16.28
N GLU A 130 65.15 39.62 16.50
CA GLU A 130 66.09 39.66 17.62
C GLU A 130 65.40 39.68 18.99
N THR A 131 64.24 40.30 19.07
CA THR A 131 63.36 40.31 20.24
C THR A 131 61.89 40.29 19.78
N GLY A 132 61.02 39.47 20.44
CA GLY A 132 59.57 39.32 20.08
C GLY A 132 59.29 38.12 19.16
N ASP A 133 58.01 37.97 18.76
CA ASP A 133 57.49 36.83 17.95
C ASP A 133 57.46 37.12 16.45
N GLY A 134 58.13 38.15 15.96
CA GLY A 134 58.09 38.52 14.54
C GLY A 134 59.06 37.72 13.68
N ASN A 135 58.76 37.51 12.45
CA ASN A 135 59.63 36.89 11.46
C ASN A 135 60.06 37.91 10.40
N TRP A 136 61.27 37.76 9.92
CA TRP A 136 61.83 38.56 8.86
C TRP A 136 62.21 37.72 7.69
N ARG A 137 61.99 38.22 6.48
CA ARG A 137 62.44 37.62 5.23
C ARG A 137 63.77 38.33 4.85
N VAL A 138 64.86 37.60 4.71
CA VAL A 138 66.18 38.15 4.49
C VAL A 138 66.78 37.65 3.17
N LEU A 139 67.56 38.49 2.52
CA LEU A 139 68.26 38.13 1.29
C LEU A 139 69.74 38.63 1.42
N LEU A 140 70.64 37.67 1.26
CA LEU A 140 72.12 38.00 1.25
C LEU A 140 72.54 38.41 -0.18
N ARG A 141 73.21 39.52 -0.31
CA ARG A 141 73.78 40.02 -1.54
C ARG A 141 75.19 40.45 -1.37
N THR A 142 76.05 40.19 -2.39
CA THR A 142 77.40 40.70 -2.49
C THR A 142 77.44 42.00 -3.24
N GLY A 143 77.96 43.05 -2.59
CA GLY A 143 78.18 44.40 -3.14
C GLY A 143 79.60 44.65 -3.67
N PRO A 144 79.88 45.85 -4.18
CA PRO A 144 81.20 46.23 -4.66
C PRO A 144 82.25 46.06 -3.55
N GLN A 145 83.50 45.72 -3.94
CA GLN A 145 84.69 45.53 -3.05
C GLN A 145 84.56 44.38 -2.02
N GLY A 146 83.67 43.36 -2.28
CA GLY A 146 83.50 42.18 -1.42
C GLY A 146 82.72 42.44 -0.12
N MET A 147 82.04 43.60 0.01
CA MET A 147 81.09 43.84 1.07
C MET A 147 79.84 43.02 0.87
N ARG A 148 79.31 42.46 1.92
CA ARG A 148 77.99 41.73 1.87
C ARG A 148 76.94 42.55 2.58
N ALA A 149 75.72 42.48 2.01
CA ALA A 149 74.57 43.19 2.57
C ALA A 149 73.43 42.17 2.75
N VAL A 150 72.88 42.11 3.93
CA VAL A 150 71.68 41.40 4.24
C VAL A 150 70.54 42.39 4.23
N VAL A 151 69.68 42.25 3.20
CA VAL A 151 68.43 43.01 3.04
C VAL A 151 67.29 42.23 3.72
N ALA A 152 66.60 42.87 4.65
CA ALA A 152 65.59 42.29 5.46
C ALA A 152 64.25 43.05 5.33
N LEU A 153 63.13 42.29 5.22
CA LEU A 153 61.74 42.82 5.23
C LEU A 153 60.91 42.10 6.29
N PRO A 154 60.19 42.85 7.18
CA PRO A 154 59.39 42.21 8.23
C PRO A 154 58.19 41.46 7.57
N LEU A 155 57.89 40.28 8.10
CA LEU A 155 56.74 39.46 7.69
C LEU A 155 55.46 39.79 8.49
N ASP A 156 55.44 40.77 9.36
CA ASP A 156 54.31 41.14 10.22
C ASP A 156 53.01 41.36 9.45
N THR A 157 53.10 41.98 8.27
CA THR A 157 51.94 42.20 7.38
C THR A 157 51.43 40.88 6.78
N VAL A 158 52.36 39.97 6.45
CA VAL A 158 52.01 38.64 5.93
C VAL A 158 51.42 37.76 7.06
N ASP A 159 52.09 37.73 8.21
CA ASP A 159 51.64 36.93 9.38
C ASP A 159 50.34 37.48 9.95
N GLY A 160 50.14 38.78 9.98
CA GLY A 160 48.89 39.42 10.37
C GLY A 160 47.73 39.16 9.37
N ALA A 161 48.04 39.17 8.07
CA ALA A 161 47.06 38.81 7.05
C ALA A 161 46.67 37.34 7.11
N THR A 162 47.66 36.44 7.22
CA THR A 162 47.43 35.01 7.32
C THR A 162 46.65 34.62 8.59
N SER A 163 46.95 35.25 9.73
CA SER A 163 46.21 35.05 10.98
C SER A 163 44.74 35.48 10.88
N LYS A 164 44.46 36.64 10.28
CA LYS A 164 43.07 37.08 10.05
C LYS A 164 42.28 36.16 9.12
N ILE A 165 42.96 35.67 8.09
CA ILE A 165 42.37 34.72 7.15
C ILE A 165 42.04 33.41 7.86
N LEU A 166 42.94 32.86 8.67
CA LEU A 166 42.72 31.65 9.44
C LEU A 166 41.50 31.78 10.39
N TRP A 167 41.31 32.93 11.05
CA TRP A 167 40.14 33.19 11.87
C TRP A 167 38.86 33.28 11.04
N LEU A 168 38.94 33.91 9.87
CA LEU A 168 37.79 34.00 8.94
C LEU A 168 37.40 32.62 8.41
N ASP A 169 38.40 31.81 8.01
CA ASP A 169 38.20 30.44 7.52
C ASP A 169 37.60 29.53 8.62
N ALA A 170 38.12 29.64 9.86
CA ALA A 170 37.56 28.91 11.00
C ALA A 170 36.08 29.28 11.27
N LEU A 171 35.75 30.58 11.20
CA LEU A 171 34.37 31.03 11.33
C LEU A 171 33.49 30.51 10.17
N LEU A 172 33.98 30.63 8.94
CA LEU A 172 33.28 30.16 7.74
C LEU A 172 33.06 28.65 7.80
N LEU A 173 34.07 27.88 8.20
CA LEU A 173 33.95 26.44 8.42
C LEU A 173 32.85 26.12 9.44
N ALA A 174 32.85 26.79 10.59
CA ALA A 174 31.87 26.58 11.65
C ALA A 174 30.42 26.84 11.15
N VAL A 175 30.23 27.97 10.44
CA VAL A 175 28.94 28.35 9.87
C VAL A 175 28.49 27.31 8.80
N THR A 176 29.42 26.92 7.93
CA THR A 176 29.14 25.94 6.87
C THR A 176 28.75 24.58 7.45
N VAL A 177 29.49 24.08 8.44
CA VAL A 177 29.17 22.82 9.14
C VAL A 177 27.83 22.91 9.85
N ALA A 178 27.55 24.02 10.53
CA ALA A 178 26.23 24.21 11.17
C ALA A 178 25.08 24.23 10.16
N ALA A 179 25.24 24.95 9.04
CA ALA A 179 24.28 25.00 7.97
C ALA A 179 24.05 23.63 7.32
N LEU A 180 25.10 22.86 7.04
CA LEU A 180 25.03 21.51 6.50
C LEU A 180 24.33 20.55 7.46
N LEU A 181 24.61 20.62 8.75
CA LEU A 181 23.92 19.82 9.78
C LEU A 181 22.43 20.15 9.82
N ALA A 182 22.05 21.42 9.79
CA ALA A 182 20.66 21.85 9.79
C ALA A 182 19.94 21.38 8.51
N LEU A 183 20.55 21.58 7.34
CA LEU A 183 20.01 21.17 6.05
C LEU A 183 19.87 19.66 5.96
N ALA A 184 20.90 18.90 6.28
CA ALA A 184 20.88 17.43 6.26
C ALA A 184 19.80 16.89 7.20
N ARG A 185 19.67 17.48 8.40
CA ARG A 185 18.63 17.11 9.36
C ARG A 185 17.23 17.42 8.82
N GLY A 186 17.05 18.55 8.15
CA GLY A 186 15.80 18.96 7.50
C GLY A 186 15.40 18.01 6.38
N VAL A 187 16.30 17.78 5.43
CA VAL A 187 16.07 16.89 4.27
C VAL A 187 15.75 15.45 4.71
N VAL A 188 16.54 14.90 5.62
CA VAL A 188 16.31 13.54 6.14
C VAL A 188 15.01 13.45 6.93
N ARG A 189 14.64 14.48 7.71
CA ARG A 189 13.39 14.50 8.46
C ARG A 189 12.19 14.56 7.53
N LEU A 190 12.21 15.42 6.53
CA LEU A 190 11.12 15.56 5.54
C LEU A 190 11.00 14.33 4.66
N GLY A 191 12.11 13.83 4.11
CA GLY A 191 12.11 12.67 3.22
C GLY A 191 11.70 11.34 3.89
N LEU A 192 11.96 11.18 5.21
CA LEU A 192 11.57 9.97 5.95
C LEU A 192 10.30 10.14 6.78
N LEU A 193 9.64 11.29 6.75
CA LEU A 193 8.37 11.51 7.46
C LEU A 193 7.25 10.58 6.98
N PRO A 194 7.06 10.37 5.66
CA PRO A 194 6.06 9.43 5.15
C PRO A 194 6.26 8.02 5.68
N LEU A 195 7.49 7.53 5.69
CA LEU A 195 7.82 6.19 6.22
C LEU A 195 7.41 6.01 7.69
N THR A 196 7.62 7.05 8.51
CA THR A 196 7.23 7.00 9.93
C THR A 196 5.71 7.00 10.12
N ARG A 197 4.97 7.67 9.21
CA ARG A 197 3.51 7.64 9.21
C ARG A 197 2.99 6.27 8.81
N MET A 198 3.61 5.66 7.79
CA MET A 198 3.27 4.30 7.34
C MET A 198 3.54 3.27 8.45
N GLU A 199 4.67 3.36 9.17
CA GLU A 199 4.99 2.48 10.29
C GLU A 199 3.91 2.54 11.39
N ARG A 200 3.48 3.76 11.76
CA ARG A 200 2.41 3.92 12.77
C ARG A 200 1.07 3.39 12.28
N ALA A 201 0.71 3.64 11.03
CA ALA A 201 -0.52 3.12 10.44
C ALA A 201 -0.49 1.58 10.38
N ALA A 202 0.63 0.98 9.94
CA ALA A 202 0.81 -0.46 9.93
C ALA A 202 0.72 -1.06 11.35
N GLY A 203 1.32 -0.40 12.36
CA GLY A 203 1.17 -0.81 13.76
C GLY A 203 -0.27 -0.77 14.27
N ALA A 204 -1.07 0.21 13.82
CA ALA A 204 -2.48 0.29 14.17
C ALA A 204 -3.33 -0.78 13.46
N ILE A 205 -2.99 -1.12 12.22
CA ILE A 205 -3.64 -2.19 11.44
C ILE A 205 -3.35 -3.55 12.09
N THR A 206 -2.12 -3.82 12.50
CA THR A 206 -1.77 -5.07 13.21
C THR A 206 -2.44 -5.19 14.59
N ALA A 207 -2.79 -4.06 15.22
CA ALA A 207 -3.59 -4.03 16.44
C ALA A 207 -5.10 -4.25 16.20
N GLY A 208 -5.51 -4.59 14.96
CA GLY A 208 -6.89 -4.95 14.60
C GLY A 208 -7.72 -3.85 13.93
N ARG A 209 -7.16 -2.66 13.69
CA ARG A 209 -7.87 -1.58 12.98
C ARG A 209 -7.69 -1.70 11.47
N LEU A 210 -8.37 -2.67 10.87
CA LEU A 210 -8.29 -2.97 9.43
C LEU A 210 -8.99 -1.93 8.54
N ASP A 211 -9.75 -1.02 9.12
CA ASP A 211 -10.40 0.12 8.45
C ASP A 211 -9.43 1.24 8.07
N LEU A 212 -8.27 1.29 8.72
CA LEU A 212 -7.25 2.28 8.43
C LEU A 212 -6.55 2.00 7.09
N ARG A 213 -6.19 3.10 6.42
CA ARG A 213 -5.39 3.07 5.20
C ARG A 213 -4.07 3.78 5.43
N LEU A 214 -3.05 3.32 4.74
CA LEU A 214 -1.73 3.96 4.76
C LEU A 214 -1.85 5.34 4.09
N PRO A 215 -1.38 6.40 4.76
CA PRO A 215 -1.29 7.72 4.16
C PRO A 215 -0.15 7.77 3.14
N ASP A 216 -0.06 8.86 2.39
CA ASP A 216 1.04 9.12 1.47
C ASP A 216 1.09 8.10 0.30
N THR A 217 0.05 8.11 -0.54
CA THR A 217 -0.10 7.26 -1.73
C THR A 217 0.25 7.98 -3.03
N ASP A 218 1.14 8.98 -3.00
CA ASP A 218 1.58 9.70 -4.19
C ASP A 218 2.34 8.75 -5.14
N PRO A 219 1.81 8.45 -6.32
CA PRO A 219 2.43 7.50 -7.26
C PRO A 219 3.77 7.99 -7.83
N GLY A 220 4.07 9.29 -7.68
CA GLY A 220 5.35 9.89 -8.09
C GLY A 220 6.52 9.51 -7.19
N THR A 221 6.28 8.92 -6.01
CA THR A 221 7.31 8.52 -5.06
C THR A 221 7.35 7.01 -4.85
N GLU A 222 8.52 6.46 -4.53
CA GLU A 222 8.68 5.03 -4.23
C GLU A 222 7.84 4.62 -3.00
N ILE A 223 7.80 5.49 -2.00
CA ILE A 223 7.03 5.27 -0.77
C ILE A 223 5.53 5.31 -1.07
N GLY A 224 5.09 6.24 -1.92
CA GLY A 224 3.68 6.33 -2.31
C GLY A 224 3.20 5.13 -3.13
N ARG A 225 4.03 4.62 -4.05
CA ARG A 225 3.74 3.37 -4.77
C ARG A 225 3.61 2.19 -3.82
N LEU A 226 4.51 2.07 -2.84
CA LEU A 226 4.42 1.04 -1.80
C LEU A 226 3.12 1.19 -1.00
N GLY A 227 2.73 2.42 -0.62
CA GLY A 227 1.49 2.71 0.08
C GLY A 227 0.25 2.24 -0.70
N THR A 228 0.22 2.49 -2.02
CA THR A 228 -0.87 2.06 -2.89
C THR A 228 -0.98 0.54 -2.98
N VAL A 229 0.15 -0.16 -3.16
CA VAL A 229 0.18 -1.64 -3.21
C VAL A 229 -0.29 -2.25 -1.89
N LEU A 230 0.17 -1.72 -0.75
CA LEU A 230 -0.24 -2.19 0.57
C LEU A 230 -1.73 -1.92 0.83
N ASN A 231 -2.27 -0.76 0.44
CA ASN A 231 -3.70 -0.47 0.56
C ASN A 231 -4.54 -1.43 -0.28
N THR A 232 -4.10 -1.75 -1.52
CA THR A 232 -4.77 -2.75 -2.36
C THR A 232 -4.76 -4.14 -1.71
N MET A 233 -3.66 -4.52 -1.07
CA MET A 233 -3.58 -5.78 -0.32
C MET A 233 -4.54 -5.78 0.88
N LEU A 234 -4.62 -4.68 1.62
CA LEU A 234 -5.53 -4.52 2.76
C LEU A 234 -7.00 -4.60 2.32
N ASP A 235 -7.36 -3.99 1.17
CA ASP A 235 -8.71 -4.09 0.61
C ASP A 235 -9.09 -5.55 0.30
N ARG A 236 -8.19 -6.29 -0.33
CA ARG A 236 -8.40 -7.71 -0.62
C ARG A 236 -8.54 -8.54 0.65
N LEU A 237 -7.69 -8.30 1.65
CA LEU A 237 -7.73 -8.99 2.94
C LEU A 237 -9.06 -8.70 3.67
N GLN A 238 -9.46 -7.43 3.72
CA GLN A 238 -10.70 -7.02 4.36
C GLN A 238 -11.92 -7.67 3.67
N LYS A 239 -11.94 -7.68 2.33
CA LYS A 239 -12.99 -8.34 1.55
C LYS A 239 -13.06 -9.83 1.84
N ALA A 240 -11.91 -10.53 1.83
CA ALA A 240 -11.85 -11.95 2.14
C ALA A 240 -12.33 -12.27 3.58
N LEU A 241 -11.99 -11.42 4.55
CA LEU A 241 -12.47 -11.58 5.93
C LEU A 241 -13.99 -11.36 6.03
N GLN A 242 -14.54 -10.36 5.34
CA GLN A 242 -15.98 -10.11 5.29
C GLN A 242 -16.75 -11.27 4.64
N GLU A 243 -16.25 -11.78 3.52
CA GLU A 243 -16.80 -12.95 2.83
C GLU A 243 -16.79 -14.18 3.74
N ARG A 244 -15.69 -14.43 4.44
CA ARG A 244 -15.58 -15.52 5.41
C ARG A 244 -16.57 -15.37 6.55
N GLN A 245 -16.66 -14.17 7.17
CA GLN A 245 -17.61 -13.92 8.27
C GLN A 245 -19.07 -14.10 7.81
N ALA A 246 -19.39 -13.61 6.60
CA ALA A 246 -20.71 -13.81 6.02
C ALA A 246 -21.02 -15.30 5.78
N SER A 247 -20.03 -16.08 5.29
CA SER A 247 -20.15 -17.52 5.10
C SER A 247 -20.32 -18.26 6.43
N GLU A 248 -19.52 -17.94 7.46
CA GLU A 248 -19.67 -18.52 8.80
C GLU A 248 -21.04 -18.19 9.40
N GLY A 249 -21.54 -16.96 9.19
CA GLY A 249 -22.87 -16.55 9.63
C GLY A 249 -24.00 -17.32 8.92
N ARG A 250 -23.86 -17.57 7.62
CA ARG A 250 -24.80 -18.42 6.86
C ARG A 250 -24.79 -19.86 7.37
N LEU A 251 -23.62 -20.44 7.59
CA LEU A 251 -23.47 -21.81 8.10
C LEU A 251 -24.10 -21.97 9.49
N ARG A 252 -23.86 -21.02 10.41
CA ARG A 252 -24.45 -21.06 11.77
C ARG A 252 -25.98 -21.05 11.71
N ARG A 253 -26.55 -20.18 10.88
CA ARG A 253 -28.02 -20.13 10.67
C ARG A 253 -28.53 -21.45 10.11
N PHE A 254 -27.91 -21.94 9.06
CA PHE A 254 -28.27 -23.22 8.43
C PHE A 254 -28.29 -24.39 9.44
N VAL A 255 -27.26 -24.51 10.29
CA VAL A 255 -27.22 -25.57 11.32
C VAL A 255 -28.30 -25.39 12.37
N ALA A 256 -28.57 -24.16 12.79
CA ALA A 256 -29.62 -23.87 13.77
C ALA A 256 -31.01 -24.22 13.21
N ASP A 257 -31.32 -23.81 11.98
CA ASP A 257 -32.59 -24.02 11.32
C ASP A 257 -32.82 -25.52 11.03
N ALA A 258 -31.78 -26.21 10.53
CA ALA A 258 -31.82 -27.67 10.34
C ALA A 258 -32.11 -28.42 11.65
N GLY A 259 -31.44 -27.99 12.75
CA GLY A 259 -31.64 -28.56 14.08
C GLY A 259 -33.09 -28.37 14.58
N HIS A 260 -33.69 -27.21 14.31
CA HIS A 260 -35.10 -26.96 14.68
C HIS A 260 -36.05 -27.79 13.86
N GLU A 261 -35.87 -27.88 12.54
CA GLU A 261 -36.75 -28.64 11.66
C GLU A 261 -36.66 -30.18 11.83
N LEU A 262 -35.50 -30.69 12.26
CA LEU A 262 -35.31 -32.10 12.63
C LEU A 262 -35.91 -32.42 14.01
N ARG A 263 -35.85 -31.50 14.97
CA ARG A 263 -36.36 -31.74 16.31
C ARG A 263 -37.87 -31.95 16.35
N THR A 264 -38.64 -31.23 15.55
CA THR A 264 -40.09 -31.26 15.52
C THR A 264 -40.62 -32.66 15.17
N PRO A 265 -40.28 -33.30 14.03
CA PRO A 265 -40.73 -34.65 13.72
C PRO A 265 -40.17 -35.69 14.69
N LEU A 266 -38.93 -35.52 15.20
CA LEU A 266 -38.35 -36.41 16.19
C LEU A 266 -39.18 -36.42 17.49
N THR A 267 -39.58 -35.23 17.95
CA THR A 267 -40.43 -35.11 19.16
C THR A 267 -41.79 -35.79 18.93
N ALA A 268 -42.37 -35.66 17.72
CA ALA A 268 -43.60 -36.34 17.37
C ALA A 268 -43.44 -37.87 17.40
N ILE A 269 -42.38 -38.42 16.80
CA ILE A 269 -42.04 -39.86 16.83
C ILE A 269 -41.91 -40.35 18.26
N GLN A 270 -41.13 -39.62 19.09
CA GLN A 270 -40.94 -39.96 20.48
C GLN A 270 -42.25 -39.96 21.29
N GLY A 271 -43.10 -38.95 21.04
CA GLY A 271 -44.42 -38.84 21.68
C GLY A 271 -45.34 -40.03 21.35
N PHE A 272 -45.47 -40.36 20.05
CA PHE A 272 -46.28 -41.50 19.61
C PHE A 272 -45.70 -42.85 20.12
N ALA A 273 -44.39 -43.01 20.09
CA ALA A 273 -43.73 -44.20 20.61
C ALA A 273 -43.93 -44.37 22.14
N GLN A 274 -43.82 -43.27 22.90
CA GLN A 274 -44.11 -43.30 24.35
C GLN A 274 -45.55 -43.56 24.66
N LEU A 275 -46.46 -43.01 23.86
CA LEU A 275 -47.91 -43.29 23.98
C LEU A 275 -48.21 -44.77 23.65
N ALA A 276 -47.55 -45.35 22.66
CA ALA A 276 -47.64 -46.77 22.33
C ALA A 276 -47.21 -47.71 23.49
N LEU A 277 -46.13 -47.35 24.19
CA LEU A 277 -45.59 -48.13 25.30
C LEU A 277 -46.41 -48.01 26.61
N ARG A 278 -47.15 -46.92 26.84
CA ARG A 278 -47.86 -46.67 28.11
C ARG A 278 -49.31 -47.15 28.14
N SER A 279 -49.93 -47.50 27.01
CA SER A 279 -51.36 -47.76 26.94
C SER A 279 -51.62 -49.24 26.60
N GLU A 280 -51.85 -50.09 27.63
CA GLU A 280 -52.23 -51.51 27.46
C GLU A 280 -53.67 -51.70 26.90
N ARG A 281 -54.51 -50.65 26.86
CA ARG A 281 -55.93 -50.72 26.44
C ARG A 281 -56.25 -49.96 25.16
N ARG A 282 -55.32 -49.89 24.19
CA ARG A 282 -55.58 -49.26 22.91
C ARG A 282 -56.32 -50.19 21.96
N THR A 283 -57.26 -49.60 21.16
CA THR A 283 -57.88 -50.26 20.05
C THR A 283 -56.82 -50.51 18.94
N GLU A 284 -57.03 -51.51 18.15
CA GLU A 284 -56.15 -51.83 17.00
C GLU A 284 -56.07 -50.65 16.01
N GLN A 285 -57.13 -49.87 15.91
CA GLN A 285 -57.20 -48.67 15.03
C GLN A 285 -56.26 -47.54 15.54
N GLU A 286 -56.21 -47.29 16.85
CA GLU A 286 -55.34 -46.31 17.45
C GLU A 286 -53.85 -46.70 17.33
N ARG A 287 -53.54 -47.99 17.36
CA ARG A 287 -52.17 -48.48 17.13
C ARG A 287 -51.74 -48.24 15.70
N ARG A 288 -52.58 -48.61 14.70
CA ARG A 288 -52.29 -48.41 13.27
C ARG A 288 -52.11 -46.95 12.93
N GLU A 289 -52.89 -46.04 13.55
CA GLU A 289 -52.78 -44.62 13.35
C GLU A 289 -51.47 -44.09 13.95
N ALA A 290 -51.07 -44.52 15.14
CA ALA A 290 -49.78 -44.15 15.74
C ALA A 290 -48.61 -44.63 14.90
N ASP A 291 -48.62 -45.90 14.43
CA ASP A 291 -47.61 -46.47 13.57
C ASP A 291 -47.48 -45.72 12.24
N ARG A 292 -48.63 -45.35 11.64
CA ARG A 292 -48.67 -44.54 10.45
C ARG A 292 -48.06 -43.15 10.65
N LEU A 293 -48.38 -42.49 11.75
CA LEU A 293 -47.84 -41.18 12.07
C LEU A 293 -46.31 -41.23 12.35
N VAL A 294 -45.84 -42.28 12.99
CA VAL A 294 -44.39 -42.54 13.18
C VAL A 294 -43.71 -42.72 11.83
N ALA A 295 -44.28 -43.57 10.96
CA ALA A 295 -43.72 -43.84 9.63
C ALA A 295 -43.69 -42.55 8.77
N GLN A 296 -44.76 -41.76 8.75
CA GLN A 296 -44.82 -40.49 8.02
C GLN A 296 -43.76 -39.46 8.52
N ASN A 297 -43.59 -39.37 9.84
CA ASN A 297 -42.57 -38.43 10.38
C ASN A 297 -41.12 -38.94 10.09
N ALA A 298 -40.90 -40.27 10.11
CA ALA A 298 -39.61 -40.84 9.73
C ALA A 298 -39.27 -40.61 8.25
N GLU A 299 -40.26 -40.85 7.35
CA GLU A 299 -40.12 -40.58 5.92
C GLU A 299 -39.82 -39.10 5.66
N ARG A 300 -40.54 -38.18 6.33
CA ARG A 300 -40.33 -36.75 6.26
C ARG A 300 -38.90 -36.36 6.72
N MET A 301 -38.41 -36.99 7.80
CA MET A 301 -37.02 -36.77 8.25
C MET A 301 -36.02 -37.25 7.20
N GLY A 302 -36.25 -38.36 6.54
CA GLY A 302 -35.43 -38.86 5.44
C GLY A 302 -35.31 -37.83 4.33
N LEU A 303 -36.45 -37.36 3.82
CA LEU A 303 -36.49 -36.33 2.76
C LEU A 303 -35.80 -35.04 3.18
N LEU A 304 -35.96 -34.61 4.45
CA LEU A 304 -35.30 -33.41 4.96
C LEU A 304 -33.77 -33.57 5.01
N VAL A 305 -33.28 -34.75 5.40
CA VAL A 305 -31.83 -35.05 5.42
C VAL A 305 -31.28 -35.07 4.00
N ASP A 306 -31.97 -35.68 3.06
CA ASP A 306 -31.57 -35.70 1.64
C ASP A 306 -31.52 -34.28 1.06
N ASP A 307 -32.51 -33.44 1.34
CA ASP A 307 -32.56 -32.03 0.94
C ASP A 307 -31.38 -31.24 1.54
N LEU A 308 -31.03 -31.46 2.82
CA LEU A 308 -29.90 -30.81 3.50
C LEU A 308 -28.57 -31.24 2.91
N GLN A 309 -28.39 -32.54 2.62
CA GLN A 309 -27.18 -33.06 1.99
C GLN A 309 -27.02 -32.48 0.58
N LEU A 310 -28.11 -32.40 -0.16
CA LEU A 310 -28.12 -31.81 -1.49
C LEU A 310 -27.68 -30.33 -1.42
N LEU A 311 -28.30 -29.53 -0.55
CA LEU A 311 -27.94 -28.13 -0.39
C LEU A 311 -26.47 -27.94 0.02
N ALA A 312 -25.95 -28.79 0.90
CA ALA A 312 -24.55 -28.75 1.29
C ALA A 312 -23.60 -29.07 0.11
N THR A 313 -24.06 -29.94 -0.81
CA THR A 313 -23.30 -30.26 -2.03
C THR A 313 -23.38 -29.11 -3.04
N LEU A 314 -24.56 -28.49 -3.19
CA LEU A 314 -24.77 -27.36 -4.10
C LEU A 314 -23.98 -26.10 -3.67
N ASP A 315 -23.76 -25.88 -2.38
CA ASP A 315 -22.97 -24.76 -1.83
C ASP A 315 -21.45 -24.90 -2.13
N GLN A 316 -20.96 -26.08 -2.57
CA GLN A 316 -19.54 -26.38 -2.84
C GLN A 316 -19.15 -26.32 -4.32
N GLU A 317 -19.92 -25.64 -5.18
CA GLU A 317 -19.71 -25.59 -6.63
C GLU A 317 -19.67 -27.02 -7.24
N PRO A 318 -20.79 -27.72 -7.29
CA PRO A 318 -20.82 -29.07 -7.78
C PRO A 318 -20.46 -29.18 -9.27
N ASP A 319 -19.73 -30.22 -9.61
CA ASP A 319 -19.39 -30.52 -11.00
C ASP A 319 -20.67 -31.10 -11.69
N TYR A 320 -21.43 -30.19 -12.32
CA TYR A 320 -22.63 -30.58 -13.06
C TYR A 320 -22.25 -31.28 -14.36
N ARG A 321 -22.95 -32.35 -14.70
CA ARG A 321 -22.90 -32.90 -16.06
C ARG A 321 -23.50 -31.87 -17.02
N ARG A 322 -22.69 -31.39 -17.95
CA ARG A 322 -23.13 -30.40 -18.93
C ARG A 322 -23.46 -31.11 -20.24
N GLU A 323 -24.72 -31.55 -20.37
CA GLU A 323 -25.25 -32.21 -21.56
C GLU A 323 -26.30 -31.30 -22.24
N GLY A 324 -26.57 -31.52 -23.53
CA GLY A 324 -27.70 -30.90 -24.20
C GLY A 324 -28.99 -31.53 -23.69
N VAL A 325 -29.87 -30.73 -23.08
CA VAL A 325 -31.16 -31.19 -22.51
C VAL A 325 -32.27 -30.52 -23.24
N ASP A 326 -33.19 -31.33 -23.80
CA ASP A 326 -34.47 -30.86 -24.30
C ASP A 326 -35.44 -30.59 -23.13
N LEU A 327 -35.64 -29.30 -22.86
CA LEU A 327 -36.51 -28.86 -21.77
C LEU A 327 -37.99 -29.16 -22.02
N LEU A 328 -38.41 -29.26 -23.29
CA LEU A 328 -39.79 -29.64 -23.62
C LEU A 328 -40.06 -31.08 -23.20
N SER A 329 -39.17 -32.01 -23.57
CA SER A 329 -39.26 -33.42 -23.19
C SER A 329 -39.21 -33.57 -21.67
N LEU A 330 -38.31 -32.82 -21.01
CA LEU A 330 -38.16 -32.84 -19.55
C LEU A 330 -39.41 -32.33 -18.82
N ALA A 331 -40.04 -31.26 -19.35
CA ALA A 331 -41.29 -30.72 -18.81
C ALA A 331 -42.46 -31.69 -19.03
N ALA A 332 -42.57 -32.35 -20.21
CA ALA A 332 -43.61 -33.35 -20.51
C ALA A 332 -43.54 -34.55 -19.56
N ASP A 333 -42.33 -35.06 -19.29
CA ASP A 333 -42.10 -36.13 -18.31
C ASP A 333 -42.52 -35.70 -16.88
N ALA A 334 -42.13 -34.49 -16.46
CA ALA A 334 -42.45 -33.95 -15.13
C ALA A 334 -44.01 -33.76 -14.99
N VAL A 335 -44.66 -33.22 -16.01
CA VAL A 335 -46.13 -33.07 -16.05
C VAL A 335 -46.81 -34.42 -15.96
N SER A 336 -46.39 -35.43 -16.76
CA SER A 336 -46.94 -36.78 -16.75
C SER A 336 -46.80 -37.44 -15.38
N THR A 337 -45.63 -37.33 -14.76
CA THR A 337 -45.36 -37.85 -13.40
C THR A 337 -46.26 -37.15 -12.37
N ALA A 338 -46.40 -35.85 -12.48
CA ALA A 338 -47.23 -35.06 -11.60
C ALA A 338 -48.71 -35.45 -11.69
N ALA A 339 -49.26 -35.64 -12.92
CA ALA A 339 -50.62 -36.04 -13.12
C ALA A 339 -50.95 -37.41 -12.50
N LEU A 340 -50.01 -38.35 -12.54
CA LEU A 340 -50.20 -39.69 -11.93
C LEU A 340 -50.17 -39.64 -10.39
N GLN A 341 -49.33 -38.79 -9.79
CA GLN A 341 -49.19 -38.74 -8.33
C GLN A 341 -50.38 -38.13 -7.59
N ARG A 342 -51.05 -37.13 -8.18
CA ARG A 342 -52.21 -36.43 -7.59
C ARG A 342 -53.21 -36.03 -8.67
N PRO A 343 -54.18 -36.87 -9.03
CA PRO A 343 -55.10 -36.60 -10.10
C PRO A 343 -56.13 -35.47 -9.87
N GLY A 344 -56.09 -34.87 -8.67
CA GLY A 344 -56.97 -33.77 -8.27
C GLY A 344 -56.57 -32.37 -8.75
N HIS A 345 -55.41 -32.21 -9.44
CA HIS A 345 -54.95 -30.93 -9.99
C HIS A 345 -54.69 -31.12 -11.49
N PRO A 346 -55.46 -30.46 -12.37
CA PRO A 346 -55.20 -30.50 -13.80
C PRO A 346 -53.88 -29.77 -14.12
N VAL A 347 -52.95 -30.45 -14.80
CA VAL A 347 -51.69 -29.86 -15.22
C VAL A 347 -51.62 -29.89 -16.74
N THR A 348 -51.42 -28.72 -17.37
CA THR A 348 -51.29 -28.57 -18.82
C THR A 348 -49.88 -28.20 -19.23
N LEU A 349 -49.47 -28.62 -20.43
CA LEU A 349 -48.21 -28.20 -21.05
C LEU A 349 -48.52 -27.35 -22.29
N GLU A 350 -48.00 -26.13 -22.32
CA GLU A 350 -48.31 -25.11 -23.31
C GLU A 350 -47.04 -24.43 -23.83
N PRO A 351 -47.03 -23.89 -25.07
CA PRO A 351 -45.93 -23.05 -25.52
C PRO A 351 -45.95 -21.71 -24.79
N LEU A 352 -44.75 -21.16 -24.49
CA LEU A 352 -44.59 -19.84 -23.89
C LEU A 352 -45.02 -18.77 -24.91
N GLY A 353 -45.96 -17.88 -24.56
CA GLY A 353 -46.43 -16.80 -25.43
C GLY A 353 -47.76 -17.08 -26.17
N GLY A 354 -48.42 -18.21 -25.91
CA GLY A 354 -49.80 -18.46 -26.36
C GLY A 354 -50.78 -17.57 -25.59
N GLY A 355 -51.15 -16.41 -26.14
CA GLY A 355 -52.22 -15.57 -25.58
C GLY A 355 -53.59 -16.19 -25.86
N PRO A 356 -54.67 -15.78 -25.13
CA PRO A 356 -56.04 -16.31 -25.29
C PRO A 356 -56.67 -16.07 -26.66
N ASP A 357 -56.04 -15.27 -27.54
CA ASP A 357 -56.63 -14.87 -28.85
C ASP A 357 -56.17 -15.68 -30.05
N GLY A 358 -55.63 -16.88 -29.90
CA GLY A 358 -55.54 -17.90 -30.96
C GLY A 358 -54.91 -17.53 -32.32
N ALA A 359 -54.32 -16.39 -32.47
CA ALA A 359 -53.64 -15.95 -33.69
C ALA A 359 -52.18 -16.45 -33.73
N GLY A 360 -52.01 -17.65 -34.31
CA GLY A 360 -50.71 -18.29 -34.50
C GLY A 360 -50.19 -18.96 -33.21
N ALA A 361 -50.73 -20.18 -32.94
CA ALA A 361 -50.15 -21.05 -31.90
C ALA A 361 -48.69 -21.31 -32.30
N PRO A 362 -47.71 -20.84 -31.53
CA PRO A 362 -46.32 -21.23 -31.75
C PRO A 362 -46.28 -22.76 -31.60
N GLU A 363 -45.75 -23.46 -32.60
CA GLU A 363 -45.45 -24.90 -32.47
C GLU A 363 -44.50 -25.06 -31.27
N LEU A 364 -44.74 -26.14 -30.50
CA LEU A 364 -43.82 -26.55 -29.43
C LEU A 364 -42.50 -26.96 -30.10
N ASP A 365 -41.60 -26.03 -30.21
CA ASP A 365 -40.27 -26.24 -30.77
C ASP A 365 -39.35 -26.87 -29.71
N VAL A 366 -38.35 -27.62 -30.17
CA VAL A 366 -37.31 -28.18 -29.30
C VAL A 366 -36.56 -27.03 -28.61
N VAL A 367 -36.60 -27.01 -27.29
CA VAL A 367 -35.98 -25.98 -26.48
C VAL A 367 -34.78 -26.58 -25.74
N GLU A 368 -33.60 -26.39 -26.34
CA GLU A 368 -32.36 -26.94 -25.79
C GLU A 368 -31.68 -26.00 -24.77
N ALA A 369 -31.27 -26.60 -23.67
CA ALA A 369 -30.38 -25.98 -22.67
C ALA A 369 -29.18 -26.88 -22.42
N VAL A 370 -28.06 -26.30 -21.93
CA VAL A 370 -26.91 -27.07 -21.44
C VAL A 370 -27.02 -27.23 -19.95
N GLY A 371 -27.09 -28.47 -19.44
CA GLY A 371 -27.19 -28.71 -18.02
C GLY A 371 -27.23 -30.18 -17.63
N ASP A 372 -27.41 -30.44 -16.34
CA ASP A 372 -27.58 -31.77 -15.76
C ASP A 372 -29.09 -32.14 -15.80
N PRO A 373 -29.50 -33.14 -16.59
CA PRO A 373 -30.92 -33.48 -16.75
C PRO A 373 -31.59 -33.89 -15.44
N HIS A 374 -30.88 -34.56 -14.52
CA HIS A 374 -31.41 -34.92 -13.21
C HIS A 374 -31.72 -33.69 -12.34
N ARG A 375 -30.80 -32.74 -12.33
CA ARG A 375 -30.94 -31.51 -11.55
C ARG A 375 -32.01 -30.58 -12.12
N LEU A 376 -32.06 -30.45 -13.44
CA LEU A 376 -33.12 -29.67 -14.10
C LEU A 376 -34.52 -30.30 -13.90
N ARG A 377 -34.62 -31.63 -13.93
CA ARG A 377 -35.86 -32.36 -13.57
C ARG A 377 -36.27 -32.04 -12.13
N GLN A 378 -35.30 -32.04 -11.17
CA GLN A 378 -35.56 -31.74 -9.77
C GLN A 378 -36.14 -30.34 -9.57
N ILE A 379 -35.69 -29.33 -10.35
CA ILE A 379 -36.29 -27.99 -10.31
C ILE A 379 -37.78 -28.09 -10.65
N LEU A 380 -38.12 -28.74 -11.77
CA LEU A 380 -39.53 -28.85 -12.24
C LEU A 380 -40.39 -29.60 -11.23
N GLU A 381 -39.90 -30.70 -10.67
CA GLU A 381 -40.61 -31.47 -9.65
C GLU A 381 -40.86 -30.60 -8.39
N ASN A 382 -39.91 -29.80 -7.95
CA ASN A 382 -40.03 -28.88 -6.81
C ASN A 382 -41.10 -27.80 -7.11
N LEU A 383 -41.07 -27.21 -8.31
CA LEU A 383 -42.05 -26.19 -8.71
C LEU A 383 -43.46 -26.75 -8.82
N LEU A 384 -43.62 -27.92 -9.47
CA LEU A 384 -44.92 -28.60 -9.60
C LEU A 384 -45.45 -29.08 -8.24
N SER A 385 -44.59 -29.62 -7.38
CA SER A 385 -44.98 -30.02 -6.03
C SER A 385 -45.44 -28.80 -5.21
N ASN A 386 -44.74 -27.65 -5.35
CA ASN A 386 -45.10 -26.40 -4.69
C ASN A 386 -46.47 -25.90 -5.15
N ALA A 387 -46.71 -25.79 -6.46
CA ALA A 387 -47.99 -25.37 -7.04
C ALA A 387 -49.15 -26.22 -6.53
N ARG A 388 -48.99 -27.54 -6.43
CA ARG A 388 -50.05 -28.50 -6.02
C ARG A 388 -50.24 -28.59 -4.52
N THR A 389 -49.21 -28.24 -3.73
CA THR A 389 -49.28 -28.30 -2.27
C THR A 389 -49.90 -27.04 -1.70
N HIS A 390 -49.65 -25.90 -2.31
CA HIS A 390 -50.07 -24.60 -1.78
C HIS A 390 -51.38 -24.07 -2.43
N THR A 391 -51.97 -24.82 -3.35
CA THR A 391 -53.23 -24.46 -3.95
C THR A 391 -54.37 -25.42 -3.52
N PRO A 392 -55.65 -24.99 -3.55
CA PRO A 392 -56.78 -25.85 -3.30
C PRO A 392 -56.92 -27.00 -4.33
N PRO A 393 -57.46 -28.16 -3.95
CA PRO A 393 -57.78 -29.21 -4.92
C PRO A 393 -58.64 -28.69 -6.07
N GLY A 394 -58.31 -29.08 -7.31
CA GLY A 394 -58.98 -28.62 -8.51
C GLY A 394 -58.37 -27.38 -9.15
N THR A 395 -57.41 -26.73 -8.53
CA THR A 395 -56.70 -25.59 -9.13
C THR A 395 -55.87 -26.04 -10.33
N ALA A 396 -55.97 -25.33 -11.46
CA ALA A 396 -55.18 -25.59 -12.65
C ALA A 396 -53.75 -25.14 -12.49
N VAL A 397 -52.82 -25.93 -13.05
CA VAL A 397 -51.39 -25.61 -13.10
C VAL A 397 -50.95 -25.66 -14.57
N HIS A 398 -50.35 -24.57 -15.04
CA HIS A 398 -49.91 -24.43 -16.42
C HIS A 398 -48.37 -24.47 -16.45
N VAL A 399 -47.82 -25.40 -17.23
CA VAL A 399 -46.40 -25.46 -17.53
C VAL A 399 -46.20 -24.91 -18.94
N ARG A 400 -45.37 -23.87 -19.06
CA ARG A 400 -45.08 -23.24 -20.35
C ARG A 400 -43.61 -23.30 -20.66
N VAL A 401 -43.23 -23.67 -21.86
CA VAL A 401 -41.85 -23.81 -22.32
C VAL A 401 -41.63 -22.98 -23.57
N GLY A 402 -40.49 -22.27 -23.60
CA GLY A 402 -40.16 -21.46 -24.77
C GLY A 402 -38.77 -20.83 -24.68
N SER A 403 -38.44 -20.03 -25.69
CA SER A 403 -37.17 -19.30 -25.75
C SER A 403 -37.38 -17.87 -26.24
N GLY A 404 -36.52 -16.97 -25.81
CA GLY A 404 -36.59 -15.56 -26.23
C GLY A 404 -35.39 -14.74 -25.76
N PRO A 405 -35.33 -13.46 -26.11
CA PRO A 405 -34.35 -12.55 -25.55
C PRO A 405 -34.73 -12.19 -24.13
N ALA A 406 -33.75 -12.16 -23.23
CA ALA A 406 -33.91 -11.60 -21.89
C ALA A 406 -34.26 -10.09 -21.98
N GLY A 407 -35.35 -9.69 -21.33
CA GLY A 407 -35.87 -8.32 -21.38
C GLY A 407 -37.17 -8.18 -20.59
N ALA A 408 -38.00 -7.20 -20.93
CA ALA A 408 -39.19 -6.78 -20.17
C ALA A 408 -40.25 -7.90 -19.91
N GLY A 409 -40.16 -9.06 -20.53
CA GLY A 409 -41.08 -10.18 -20.29
C GLY A 409 -40.43 -11.40 -19.66
N VAL A 410 -39.13 -11.60 -19.85
CA VAL A 410 -38.41 -12.84 -19.54
C VAL A 410 -36.97 -12.51 -19.12
N GLY A 411 -36.55 -13.01 -17.97
CA GLY A 411 -35.15 -12.88 -17.51
C GLY A 411 -34.65 -11.47 -17.17
N GLY A 412 -35.47 -10.45 -17.32
CA GLY A 412 -35.13 -9.04 -17.07
C GLY A 412 -35.71 -8.48 -15.76
N THR A 413 -35.25 -7.32 -15.34
CA THR A 413 -35.63 -6.66 -14.07
C THR A 413 -36.89 -5.82 -14.15
N ASP A 414 -37.48 -5.61 -15.34
CA ASP A 414 -38.41 -4.51 -15.57
C ASP A 414 -39.88 -4.81 -15.24
N VAL A 415 -40.18 -5.94 -14.62
CA VAL A 415 -41.55 -6.26 -14.18
C VAL A 415 -41.69 -5.93 -12.70
N PRO A 416 -42.47 -4.88 -12.34
CA PRO A 416 -42.72 -4.52 -10.95
C PRO A 416 -43.25 -5.70 -10.13
N GLY A 417 -42.65 -5.97 -8.97
CA GLY A 417 -43.05 -7.06 -8.07
C GLY A 417 -42.40 -8.41 -8.32
N ARG A 418 -41.68 -8.60 -9.43
CA ARG A 418 -40.93 -9.85 -9.68
C ARG A 418 -39.76 -9.97 -8.77
N VAL A 419 -39.55 -11.15 -8.18
CA VAL A 419 -38.48 -11.44 -7.21
C VAL A 419 -37.62 -12.58 -7.75
N SER A 420 -36.28 -12.43 -7.60
CA SER A 420 -35.31 -13.49 -7.88
C SER A 420 -34.12 -13.38 -6.92
N PRO A 421 -33.55 -14.49 -6.42
CA PRO A 421 -32.36 -14.47 -5.60
C PRO A 421 -31.08 -14.13 -6.38
N SER A 422 -31.11 -14.32 -7.71
CA SER A 422 -29.96 -14.16 -8.60
C SER A 422 -30.02 -12.87 -9.43
N PRO A 423 -28.90 -12.32 -9.87
CA PRO A 423 -28.88 -11.11 -10.69
C PRO A 423 -29.54 -11.33 -12.05
N PRO A 424 -30.07 -10.26 -12.69
CA PRO A 424 -30.71 -10.35 -13.98
C PRO A 424 -29.72 -10.64 -15.11
N PHE A 425 -30.18 -11.24 -16.19
CA PHE A 425 -29.44 -11.33 -17.45
C PHE A 425 -29.32 -9.96 -18.11
N LEU A 426 -28.25 -9.76 -18.87
CA LEU A 426 -28.13 -8.59 -19.71
C LEU A 426 -29.30 -8.58 -20.75
N PRO A 427 -29.89 -7.39 -21.02
CA PRO A 427 -30.93 -7.27 -22.02
C PRO A 427 -30.48 -7.81 -23.39
N GLY A 428 -31.32 -8.60 -24.03
CA GLY A 428 -31.02 -9.23 -25.33
C GLY A 428 -30.25 -10.56 -25.27
N THR A 429 -29.84 -11.01 -24.08
CA THR A 429 -29.26 -12.36 -23.91
C THR A 429 -30.29 -13.40 -24.33
N ARG A 430 -29.94 -14.36 -25.19
CA ARG A 430 -30.82 -15.46 -25.56
C ARG A 430 -31.01 -16.40 -24.38
N VAL A 431 -32.23 -16.61 -23.96
CA VAL A 431 -32.59 -17.48 -22.84
C VAL A 431 -33.67 -18.48 -23.22
N VAL A 432 -33.67 -19.58 -22.51
CA VAL A 432 -34.77 -20.55 -22.51
C VAL A 432 -35.50 -20.49 -21.18
N VAL A 433 -36.80 -20.68 -21.21
CA VAL A 433 -37.68 -20.50 -20.05
C VAL A 433 -38.59 -21.65 -19.87
N VAL A 434 -38.69 -22.16 -18.65
CA VAL A 434 -39.80 -23.04 -18.22
C VAL A 434 -40.57 -22.32 -17.13
N GLU A 435 -41.82 -22.07 -17.37
CA GLU A 435 -42.76 -21.40 -16.48
C GLU A 435 -43.70 -22.41 -15.86
N VAL A 436 -43.90 -22.30 -14.53
CA VAL A 436 -44.92 -23.06 -13.80
C VAL A 436 -45.87 -22.05 -13.13
N ALA A 437 -47.06 -21.92 -13.64
CA ALA A 437 -48.09 -20.99 -13.16
C ALA A 437 -49.23 -21.76 -12.51
N ASP A 438 -49.66 -21.34 -11.33
CA ASP A 438 -50.86 -21.85 -10.66
C ASP A 438 -51.94 -20.75 -10.59
N GLU A 439 -53.21 -21.19 -10.59
CA GLU A 439 -54.39 -20.31 -10.43
C GLU A 439 -54.82 -20.22 -8.95
N GLY A 440 -53.88 -20.29 -8.03
CA GLY A 440 -54.08 -20.23 -6.57
C GLY A 440 -54.31 -18.82 -6.03
N PRO A 441 -54.21 -18.64 -4.73
CA PRO A 441 -54.42 -17.34 -4.08
C PRO A 441 -53.24 -16.35 -4.30
N GLY A 442 -52.13 -16.79 -4.91
CA GLY A 442 -50.90 -15.99 -5.05
C GLY A 442 -50.15 -15.80 -3.73
N LEU A 443 -49.17 -14.91 -3.74
CA LEU A 443 -48.32 -14.60 -2.60
C LEU A 443 -48.39 -13.11 -2.24
N THR A 444 -48.28 -12.82 -0.95
CA THR A 444 -48.11 -11.42 -0.51
C THR A 444 -46.72 -10.88 -0.90
N ALA A 445 -46.57 -9.56 -1.02
CA ALA A 445 -45.28 -8.96 -1.34
C ALA A 445 -44.21 -9.30 -0.27
N HIS A 446 -44.64 -9.49 0.98
CA HIS A 446 -43.76 -9.92 2.07
C HIS A 446 -43.24 -11.35 1.85
N ASP A 447 -44.16 -12.27 1.61
CA ASP A 447 -43.84 -13.70 1.38
C ASP A 447 -42.97 -13.87 0.13
N ALA A 448 -43.31 -13.15 -0.94
CA ALA A 448 -42.54 -13.18 -2.18
C ALA A 448 -41.06 -12.81 -1.99
N GLY A 449 -40.75 -11.85 -1.11
CA GLY A 449 -39.41 -11.45 -0.81
C GLY A 449 -38.55 -12.53 -0.13
N HIS A 450 -39.19 -13.50 0.54
CA HIS A 450 -38.54 -14.53 1.34
C HIS A 450 -38.69 -15.96 0.84
N VAL A 451 -39.54 -16.18 -0.19
CA VAL A 451 -39.92 -17.52 -0.64
C VAL A 451 -38.75 -18.41 -1.08
N PHE A 452 -37.63 -17.85 -1.51
CA PHE A 452 -36.40 -18.56 -1.86
C PHE A 452 -35.43 -18.78 -0.69
N GLU A 453 -35.75 -18.22 0.49
CA GLU A 453 -34.97 -18.48 1.68
C GLU A 453 -35.17 -19.90 2.19
N ARG A 454 -34.09 -20.46 2.76
CA ARG A 454 -34.12 -21.82 3.31
C ARG A 454 -35.08 -21.88 4.49
N PHE A 455 -35.90 -22.92 4.54
CA PHE A 455 -36.91 -23.15 5.59
C PHE A 455 -38.05 -22.11 5.66
N TYR A 456 -38.10 -21.16 4.71
CA TYR A 456 -39.17 -20.17 4.70
C TYR A 456 -40.53 -20.80 4.36
N ARG A 457 -41.56 -20.35 5.03
CA ARG A 457 -42.96 -20.85 4.90
C ARG A 457 -43.92 -19.70 5.21
N ALA A 458 -44.75 -19.36 4.24
CA ALA A 458 -45.78 -18.29 4.39
C ALA A 458 -46.83 -18.62 5.46
N ASP A 459 -47.25 -19.91 5.59
CA ASP A 459 -48.17 -20.37 6.65
C ASP A 459 -47.64 -21.63 7.35
N PRO A 460 -47.02 -21.46 8.57
CA PRO A 460 -46.46 -22.57 9.33
C PRO A 460 -47.48 -23.61 9.82
N SER A 461 -48.79 -23.30 9.82
CA SER A 461 -49.81 -24.17 10.36
C SER A 461 -50.35 -25.16 9.30
N ARG A 462 -50.69 -24.69 8.11
CA ARG A 462 -51.19 -25.49 7.00
C ARG A 462 -50.14 -26.39 6.38
N SER A 463 -48.94 -25.88 6.21
CA SER A 463 -47.88 -26.59 5.53
C SER A 463 -47.25 -27.71 6.39
N ARG A 464 -47.42 -27.72 7.72
CA ARG A 464 -47.03 -28.86 8.58
C ARG A 464 -47.86 -30.12 8.29
N ALA A 465 -49.13 -29.97 8.04
CA ALA A 465 -50.01 -31.09 7.71
C ALA A 465 -49.76 -31.68 6.31
N GLN A 466 -49.16 -30.87 5.38
CA GLN A 466 -48.94 -31.26 3.99
C GLN A 466 -47.48 -31.66 3.66
N GLY A 467 -46.55 -31.64 4.65
CA GLY A 467 -45.24 -32.31 4.55
C GLY A 467 -44.08 -31.54 3.92
N GLY A 468 -44.24 -30.26 3.57
CA GLY A 468 -43.16 -29.48 2.94
C GLY A 468 -42.01 -29.16 3.90
N SER A 469 -40.74 -29.31 3.44
CA SER A 469 -39.52 -28.99 4.18
C SER A 469 -39.19 -27.47 4.21
N GLY A 470 -39.75 -26.68 3.28
CA GLY A 470 -39.35 -25.31 3.02
C GLY A 470 -37.97 -25.16 2.36
N LEU A 471 -37.41 -26.28 1.86
CA LEU A 471 -36.12 -26.31 1.16
C LEU A 471 -36.26 -26.39 -0.36
N GLY A 472 -37.40 -26.87 -0.89
CA GLY A 472 -37.54 -27.16 -2.30
C GLY A 472 -37.29 -25.96 -3.23
N LEU A 473 -37.79 -24.76 -2.91
CA LEU A 473 -37.55 -23.55 -3.70
C LEU A 473 -36.11 -23.05 -3.57
N ALA A 474 -35.50 -23.17 -2.38
CA ALA A 474 -34.09 -22.84 -2.17
C ALA A 474 -33.16 -23.79 -2.96
N ILE A 475 -33.51 -25.10 -3.01
CA ILE A 475 -32.82 -26.09 -3.83
C ILE A 475 -32.96 -25.76 -5.31
N ALA A 476 -34.19 -25.47 -5.77
CA ALA A 476 -34.45 -25.10 -7.14
C ALA A 476 -33.68 -23.86 -7.59
N ALA A 477 -33.60 -22.84 -6.72
CA ALA A 477 -32.83 -21.64 -6.97
C ALA A 477 -31.33 -21.95 -7.05
N ALA A 478 -30.77 -22.72 -6.10
CA ALA A 478 -29.33 -23.09 -6.08
C ALA A 478 -28.96 -23.92 -7.33
N ILE A 479 -29.81 -24.86 -7.75
CA ILE A 479 -29.59 -25.62 -9.00
C ILE A 479 -29.60 -24.68 -10.21
N ALA A 480 -30.55 -23.75 -10.30
CA ALA A 480 -30.64 -22.79 -11.40
C ALA A 480 -29.39 -21.93 -11.50
N GLU A 481 -28.92 -21.41 -10.37
CA GLU A 481 -27.65 -20.62 -10.27
C GLU A 481 -26.44 -21.44 -10.71
N GLY A 482 -26.33 -22.68 -10.28
CA GLY A 482 -25.22 -23.57 -10.67
C GLY A 482 -25.17 -23.89 -12.17
N HIS A 483 -26.32 -23.74 -12.88
CA HIS A 483 -26.42 -23.82 -14.32
C HIS A 483 -26.21 -22.48 -15.05
N GLY A 484 -25.81 -21.40 -14.31
CA GLY A 484 -25.66 -20.06 -14.85
C GLY A 484 -27.03 -19.42 -15.20
N GLY A 485 -28.10 -19.99 -14.68
CA GLY A 485 -29.46 -19.50 -14.83
C GLY A 485 -29.97 -18.77 -13.60
N ARG A 486 -31.31 -18.60 -13.55
CA ARG A 486 -31.98 -17.98 -12.41
C ARG A 486 -33.42 -18.51 -12.24
N LEU A 487 -33.90 -18.47 -11.02
CA LEU A 487 -35.31 -18.73 -10.72
C LEU A 487 -35.99 -17.39 -10.42
N GLU A 488 -37.15 -17.16 -11.02
CA GLU A 488 -37.95 -15.95 -10.84
C GLU A 488 -39.33 -16.29 -10.29
N LEU A 489 -39.89 -15.39 -9.49
CA LEU A 489 -41.27 -15.43 -9.03
C LEU A 489 -42.01 -14.17 -9.46
N ASP A 490 -43.18 -14.37 -10.07
CA ASP A 490 -44.21 -13.36 -10.23
C ASP A 490 -45.35 -13.71 -9.25
N PRO A 491 -45.57 -12.90 -8.20
CA PRO A 491 -46.45 -13.28 -7.09
C PRO A 491 -47.91 -13.23 -7.40
N GLY A 492 -48.35 -12.74 -8.58
CA GLY A 492 -49.69 -12.78 -9.09
C GLY A 492 -50.76 -12.01 -8.32
N HIS A 493 -50.46 -11.35 -7.21
CA HIS A 493 -51.31 -10.45 -6.38
C HIS A 493 -52.80 -10.88 -6.32
N GLY A 494 -53.07 -12.15 -5.97
CA GLY A 494 -54.43 -12.72 -5.84
C GLY A 494 -54.98 -13.48 -7.04
N SER A 495 -54.19 -13.65 -8.09
CA SER A 495 -54.53 -14.40 -9.33
C SER A 495 -53.59 -15.58 -9.61
N GLY A 496 -52.99 -16.18 -8.57
CA GLY A 496 -52.03 -17.28 -8.67
C GLY A 496 -50.59 -16.82 -8.55
N ALA A 497 -49.65 -17.76 -8.58
CA ALA A 497 -48.21 -17.49 -8.57
C ALA A 497 -47.56 -18.13 -9.80
N THR A 498 -46.55 -17.44 -10.35
CA THR A 498 -45.83 -17.92 -11.51
C THR A 498 -44.34 -18.00 -11.21
N PHE A 499 -43.79 -19.20 -11.21
CA PHE A 499 -42.37 -19.46 -11.10
C PHE A 499 -41.74 -19.68 -12.46
N ARG A 500 -40.59 -19.09 -12.75
CA ARG A 500 -39.87 -19.20 -14.02
C ARG A 500 -38.46 -19.66 -13.81
N LEU A 501 -38.07 -20.77 -14.39
CA LEU A 501 -36.69 -21.17 -14.58
C LEU A 501 -36.20 -20.52 -15.87
N VAL A 502 -35.17 -19.69 -15.76
CA VAL A 502 -34.55 -19.01 -16.89
C VAL A 502 -33.10 -19.48 -17.00
N LEU A 503 -32.74 -20.10 -18.13
CA LEU A 503 -31.39 -20.59 -18.40
C LEU A 503 -30.80 -19.90 -19.63
N PRO A 504 -29.49 -19.71 -19.71
CA PRO A 504 -28.85 -19.20 -20.91
C PRO A 504 -29.01 -20.22 -22.03
N ARG A 505 -29.33 -19.75 -23.24
CA ARG A 505 -29.36 -20.60 -24.45
C ARG A 505 -27.93 -20.78 -24.93
N PRO A 506 -27.46 -22.00 -25.27
CA PRO A 506 -26.15 -22.29 -25.80
C PRO A 506 -25.82 -21.55 -27.09
#